data_b699329c02ca6211d192cc72c5ac59b0
#
_entry.id   b699329c02ca6211d192cc72c5ac59b0
#
_cell.length_a   1.000
_cell.length_b   1.000
_cell.length_c   1.000
_cell.angle_alpha   90.00
_cell.angle_beta   90.00
_cell.angle_gamma   90.00
#
_symmetry.space_group_name_H-M   'P 1'
#
loop_
_entity.id
_entity.type
_entity.pdbx_description
1 polymer ?
#
loop_
_entity_poly.entity_id
_entity_poly.type
_entity_poly.pdbx_seq_one_letter_code
_entity_poly.pdbx_strand_id
1 'polypeptide(L)'
;GVETNIEADGSLSTSDDVLSELDVVVASPHSALDQDVDTATERLCRAIEHPAVDIVGHPTGRMINNREGLPVDFAAVADCAAANDTALEVNANPLRLDLHGEAVRAVVDAGGTIAIDTDAHGPGAFENVRYGVQTARRGWAEADDVLNTWDIDRLRSFISSE
;
A
#
# COMPACT_ATOMS: atom_id res chain seq x y z
N GLY A 1 -0.27 11.47 -11.00
CA GLY A 1 -0.56 10.93 -9.66
C GLY A 1 0.14 11.69 -8.55
N VAL A 2 -0.16 11.31 -7.33
CA VAL A 2 0.45 11.89 -6.12
C VAL A 2 0.65 10.80 -5.07
N GLU A 3 1.65 10.99 -4.21
CA GLU A 3 1.68 10.34 -2.90
C GLU A 3 1.18 11.35 -1.86
N THR A 4 0.01 11.08 -1.27
CA THR A 4 -0.61 11.89 -0.22
C THR A 4 -0.37 11.30 1.16
N ASN A 5 -0.32 12.14 2.21
CA ASN A 5 -0.15 11.64 3.57
C ASN A 5 -1.49 11.16 4.15
N ILE A 6 -1.47 10.02 4.83
CA ILE A 6 -2.57 9.58 5.71
C ILE A 6 -2.35 10.21 7.08
N GLU A 7 -3.23 11.14 7.47
CA GLU A 7 -3.18 11.80 8.77
C GLU A 7 -3.48 10.83 9.92
N ALA A 8 -3.25 11.25 11.15
CA ALA A 8 -3.41 10.39 12.33
C ALA A 8 -4.83 9.82 12.52
N ASP A 9 -5.83 10.50 11.97
CA ASP A 9 -7.24 10.10 12.00
C ASP A 9 -7.71 9.35 10.76
N GLY A 10 -6.81 9.08 9.81
CA GLY A 10 -7.11 8.39 8.54
C GLY A 10 -7.56 9.31 7.40
N SER A 11 -7.70 10.62 7.63
CA SER A 11 -7.96 11.57 6.56
C SER A 11 -6.73 11.78 5.68
N LEU A 12 -6.93 12.28 4.46
CA LEU A 12 -5.85 12.56 3.52
C LEU A 12 -5.41 14.02 3.60
N SER A 13 -4.11 14.28 3.48
CA SER A 13 -3.56 15.65 3.52
C SER A 13 -3.86 16.45 2.26
N THR A 14 -4.17 15.81 1.15
CA THR A 14 -4.56 16.42 -0.12
C THR A 14 -6.08 16.50 -0.20
N SER A 15 -6.63 17.64 -0.66
CA SER A 15 -8.08 17.82 -0.77
C SER A 15 -8.69 16.99 -1.91
N ASP A 16 -9.95 16.60 -1.74
CA ASP A 16 -10.71 15.81 -2.71
C ASP A 16 -10.76 16.45 -4.09
N ASP A 17 -10.88 17.78 -4.14
CA ASP A 17 -10.88 18.54 -5.40
C ASP A 17 -9.58 18.31 -6.21
N VAL A 18 -8.44 18.18 -5.52
CA VAL A 18 -7.15 17.89 -6.17
C VAL A 18 -7.02 16.41 -6.51
N LEU A 19 -7.44 15.52 -5.60
CA LEU A 19 -7.37 14.07 -5.81
C LEU A 19 -8.19 13.64 -7.02
N SER A 20 -9.38 14.23 -7.21
CA SER A 20 -10.28 13.91 -8.34
C SER A 20 -9.73 14.28 -9.73
N GLU A 21 -8.68 15.10 -9.81
CA GLU A 21 -8.02 15.47 -11.07
C GLU A 21 -6.86 14.52 -11.43
N LEU A 22 -6.58 13.52 -10.61
CA LEU A 22 -5.42 12.64 -10.76
C LEU A 22 -5.83 11.26 -11.24
N ASP A 23 -4.94 10.63 -12.04
CA ASP A 23 -5.17 9.28 -12.55
C ASP A 23 -4.82 8.19 -11.51
N VAL A 24 -3.90 8.45 -10.58
CA VAL A 24 -3.45 7.50 -9.56
C VAL A 24 -3.12 8.24 -8.27
N VAL A 25 -3.64 7.76 -7.16
CA VAL A 25 -3.37 8.25 -5.81
C VAL A 25 -2.78 7.16 -4.95
N VAL A 26 -1.57 7.42 -4.43
CA VAL A 26 -0.94 6.61 -3.39
C VAL A 26 -1.12 7.32 -2.06
N ALA A 27 -1.68 6.66 -1.06
CA ALA A 27 -1.84 7.21 0.29
C ALA A 27 -0.88 6.52 1.26
N SER A 28 -0.07 7.28 2.01
CA SER A 28 0.99 6.71 2.84
C SER A 28 1.05 7.32 4.24
N PRO A 29 1.26 6.52 5.32
CA PRO A 29 1.45 7.03 6.67
C PRO A 29 2.90 7.49 6.89
N HIS A 30 3.12 8.79 7.14
CA HIS A 30 4.45 9.36 7.39
C HIS A 30 4.65 9.84 8.83
N SER A 31 3.58 10.04 9.59
CA SER A 31 3.57 10.59 10.95
C SER A 31 2.68 9.76 11.87
N ALA A 32 2.70 10.05 13.19
CA ALA A 32 1.89 9.37 14.19
C ALA A 32 1.98 7.84 14.10
N LEU A 33 3.22 7.30 14.04
CA LEU A 33 3.49 5.87 13.85
C LEU A 33 3.59 5.10 15.20
N ASP A 34 3.12 5.70 16.29
CA ASP A 34 3.12 5.17 17.66
C ASP A 34 1.71 4.87 18.20
N GLN A 35 0.73 4.77 17.31
CA GLN A 35 -0.66 4.43 17.65
C GLN A 35 -0.78 2.98 18.14
N ASP A 36 -1.84 2.67 18.89
CA ASP A 36 -2.20 1.29 19.20
C ASP A 36 -2.76 0.55 17.98
N VAL A 37 -2.89 -0.79 18.08
CA VAL A 37 -3.29 -1.65 16.97
C VAL A 37 -4.65 -1.26 16.40
N ASP A 38 -5.63 -1.04 17.25
CA ASP A 38 -7.01 -0.76 16.84
C ASP A 38 -7.06 0.59 16.10
N THR A 39 -6.50 1.63 16.69
CA THR A 39 -6.42 2.98 16.10
C THR A 39 -5.65 2.98 14.79
N ALA A 40 -4.52 2.27 14.71
CA ALA A 40 -3.72 2.20 13.48
C ALA A 40 -4.44 1.43 12.36
N THR A 41 -5.16 0.37 12.71
CA THR A 41 -5.97 -0.41 11.77
C THR A 41 -7.13 0.42 11.22
N GLU A 42 -7.91 1.07 12.11
CA GLU A 42 -8.99 1.97 11.72
C GLU A 42 -8.50 3.12 10.83
N ARG A 43 -7.34 3.70 11.15
CA ARG A 43 -6.70 4.74 10.35
C ARG A 43 -6.43 4.31 8.92
N LEU A 44 -5.82 3.13 8.71
CA LEU A 44 -5.56 2.60 7.37
C LEU A 44 -6.84 2.26 6.63
N CYS A 45 -7.79 1.59 7.30
CA CYS A 45 -9.09 1.26 6.70
C CYS A 45 -9.83 2.52 6.25
N ARG A 46 -9.84 3.58 7.06
CA ARG A 46 -10.47 4.83 6.68
C ARG A 46 -9.83 5.49 5.44
N ALA A 47 -8.51 5.40 5.30
CA ALA A 47 -7.84 5.87 4.10
C ALA A 47 -8.14 4.98 2.87
N ILE A 48 -8.22 3.67 3.06
CA ILE A 48 -8.60 2.68 2.04
C ILE A 48 -10.03 2.90 1.54
N GLU A 49 -10.96 3.23 2.44
CA GLU A 49 -12.35 3.52 2.11
C GLU A 49 -12.55 4.82 1.32
N HIS A 50 -11.50 5.63 1.18
CA HIS A 50 -11.57 6.87 0.43
C HIS A 50 -11.56 6.58 -1.08
N PRO A 51 -12.59 7.01 -1.85
CA PRO A 51 -12.80 6.58 -3.24
C PRO A 51 -11.67 6.99 -4.21
N ALA A 52 -10.84 7.96 -3.83
CA ALA A 52 -9.71 8.39 -4.66
C ALA A 52 -8.42 7.62 -4.37
N VAL A 53 -8.39 6.67 -3.42
CA VAL A 53 -7.16 5.95 -3.05
C VAL A 53 -7.04 4.64 -3.81
N ASP A 54 -6.09 4.57 -4.72
CA ASP A 54 -5.80 3.36 -5.49
C ASP A 54 -4.81 2.42 -4.81
N ILE A 55 -3.84 3.01 -4.09
CA ILE A 55 -2.74 2.25 -3.46
C ILE A 55 -2.45 2.83 -2.08
N VAL A 56 -2.29 1.97 -1.08
CA VAL A 56 -1.67 2.36 0.21
C VAL A 56 -0.18 2.08 0.15
N GLY A 57 0.62 3.15 0.14
CA GLY A 57 2.07 3.10 0.08
C GLY A 57 2.68 2.76 1.44
N HIS A 58 3.75 1.94 1.47
CA HIS A 58 4.44 1.45 2.68
C HIS A 58 3.54 1.45 3.93
N PRO A 59 2.53 0.56 3.99
CA PRO A 59 1.37 0.67 4.87
C PRO A 59 1.67 0.78 6.35
N THR A 60 2.80 0.25 6.81
CA THR A 60 3.20 0.39 8.21
C THR A 60 4.14 1.57 8.46
N GLY A 61 4.76 2.12 7.43
CA GLY A 61 5.78 3.15 7.55
C GLY A 61 7.05 2.69 8.27
N ARG A 62 7.28 1.38 8.39
CA ARG A 62 8.47 0.83 9.07
C ARG A 62 9.75 1.20 8.36
N MET A 63 10.83 1.24 9.15
CA MET A 63 12.21 1.30 8.65
C MET A 63 13.08 0.29 9.40
N ILE A 64 13.56 -0.73 8.70
CA ILE A 64 14.34 -1.84 9.28
C ILE A 64 15.56 -1.31 10.03
N ASN A 65 15.75 -1.76 11.26
CA ASN A 65 16.79 -1.34 12.20
C ASN A 65 16.73 0.14 12.63
N ASN A 66 15.68 0.88 12.30
CA ASN A 66 15.55 2.28 12.65
C ASN A 66 14.24 2.59 13.39
N ARG A 67 13.11 2.17 12.82
CA ARG A 67 11.78 2.48 13.33
C ARG A 67 10.84 1.29 13.13
N GLU A 68 10.17 0.86 14.19
CA GLU A 68 9.03 -0.03 14.07
C GLU A 68 7.91 0.68 13.30
N GLY A 69 7.16 -0.06 12.52
CA GLY A 69 6.02 0.47 11.80
C GLY A 69 4.78 0.52 12.69
N LEU A 70 3.68 1.04 12.14
CA LEU A 70 2.36 0.96 12.74
C LEU A 70 2.03 -0.50 13.07
N PRO A 71 1.63 -0.79 14.30
CA PRO A 71 1.13 -2.10 14.67
C PRO A 71 -0.31 -2.22 14.17
N VAL A 72 -0.54 -2.99 13.11
CA VAL A 72 -1.86 -3.15 12.49
C VAL A 72 -2.31 -4.60 12.51
N ASP A 73 -3.63 -4.82 12.54
CA ASP A 73 -4.23 -6.11 12.21
C ASP A 73 -4.22 -6.27 10.68
N PHE A 74 -3.25 -7.01 10.17
CA PHE A 74 -3.08 -7.21 8.73
C PHE A 74 -4.25 -7.95 8.07
N ALA A 75 -4.96 -8.81 8.79
CA ALA A 75 -6.13 -9.48 8.26
C ALA A 75 -7.27 -8.46 8.03
N ALA A 76 -7.54 -7.61 9.03
CA ALA A 76 -8.56 -6.57 8.91
C ALA A 76 -8.20 -5.54 7.80
N VAL A 77 -6.94 -5.11 7.72
CA VAL A 77 -6.50 -4.18 6.64
C VAL A 77 -6.59 -4.83 5.27
N ALA A 78 -6.25 -6.12 5.13
CA ALA A 78 -6.35 -6.86 3.88
C ALA A 78 -7.81 -7.03 3.43
N ASP A 79 -8.70 -7.39 4.35
CA ASP A 79 -10.14 -7.48 4.07
C ASP A 79 -10.71 -6.13 3.64
N CYS A 80 -10.31 -5.05 4.31
CA CYS A 80 -10.71 -3.69 3.97
C CYS A 80 -10.22 -3.31 2.55
N ALA A 81 -8.96 -3.58 2.23
CA ALA A 81 -8.37 -3.31 0.92
C ALA A 81 -9.05 -4.11 -0.21
N ALA A 82 -9.31 -5.39 0.03
CA ALA A 82 -10.01 -6.24 -0.94
C ALA A 82 -11.45 -5.79 -1.19
N ALA A 83 -12.14 -5.27 -0.17
CA ALA A 83 -13.53 -4.81 -0.28
C ALA A 83 -13.66 -3.46 -1.02
N ASN A 84 -12.57 -2.68 -1.10
CA ASN A 84 -12.56 -1.35 -1.71
C ASN A 84 -11.71 -1.27 -2.99
N ASP A 85 -11.28 -2.40 -3.56
CA ASP A 85 -10.41 -2.45 -4.73
C ASP A 85 -9.13 -1.58 -4.59
N THR A 86 -8.56 -1.50 -3.38
CA THR A 86 -7.34 -0.75 -3.09
C THR A 86 -6.15 -1.71 -3.00
N ALA A 87 -5.07 -1.42 -3.72
CA ALA A 87 -3.85 -2.21 -3.62
C ALA A 87 -3.01 -1.83 -2.39
N LEU A 88 -2.35 -2.81 -1.78
CA LEU A 88 -1.37 -2.56 -0.72
C LEU A 88 0.06 -2.69 -1.28
N GLU A 89 0.89 -1.69 -1.02
CA GLU A 89 2.26 -1.66 -1.53
C GLU A 89 3.16 -2.71 -0.86
N VAL A 90 4.00 -3.32 -1.67
CA VAL A 90 5.23 -3.99 -1.25
C VAL A 90 6.41 -3.08 -1.65
N ASN A 91 6.70 -2.11 -0.81
CA ASN A 91 7.83 -1.20 -1.00
C ASN A 91 9.14 -1.99 -0.99
N ALA A 92 9.81 -2.02 -2.13
CA ALA A 92 11.01 -2.82 -2.35
C ALA A 92 12.30 -2.15 -1.85
N ASN A 93 12.22 -0.97 -1.25
CA ASN A 93 13.37 -0.34 -0.62
C ASN A 93 13.90 -1.27 0.48
N PRO A 94 15.19 -1.68 0.46
CA PRO A 94 15.75 -2.62 1.43
C PRO A 94 15.74 -2.12 2.88
N LEU A 95 15.54 -0.81 3.09
CA LEU A 95 15.33 -0.24 4.43
C LEU A 95 13.88 -0.35 4.90
N ARG A 96 12.93 -0.69 4.03
CA ARG A 96 11.51 -0.83 4.35
C ARG A 96 11.04 -2.28 4.23
N LEU A 97 10.99 -2.84 3.02
CA LEU A 97 10.35 -4.11 2.66
C LEU A 97 8.93 -4.20 3.26
N ASP A 98 8.14 -3.18 3.01
CA ASP A 98 6.83 -2.91 3.60
C ASP A 98 5.74 -2.90 2.49
N LEU A 99 4.87 -3.87 2.45
CA LEU A 99 4.59 -4.98 3.36
C LEU A 99 5.69 -6.08 3.42
N HIS A 100 5.77 -6.80 4.55
CA HIS A 100 6.55 -8.02 4.68
C HIS A 100 5.76 -9.27 4.22
N GLY A 101 6.45 -10.42 4.08
CA GLY A 101 5.84 -11.62 3.47
C GLY A 101 4.60 -12.16 4.20
N GLU A 102 4.51 -12.08 5.54
CA GLU A 102 3.32 -12.53 6.28
C GLU A 102 2.12 -11.60 6.04
N ALA A 103 2.37 -10.29 5.94
CA ALA A 103 1.33 -9.33 5.60
C ALA A 103 0.86 -9.49 4.14
N VAL A 104 1.80 -9.72 3.20
CA VAL A 104 1.44 -10.07 1.82
C VAL A 104 0.56 -11.32 1.78
N ARG A 105 0.87 -12.32 2.60
CA ARG A 105 0.04 -13.53 2.71
C ARG A 105 -1.38 -13.21 3.15
N ALA A 106 -1.56 -12.32 4.11
CA ALA A 106 -2.90 -11.89 4.52
C ALA A 106 -3.68 -11.24 3.38
N VAL A 107 -3.02 -10.39 2.56
CA VAL A 107 -3.64 -9.76 1.38
C VAL A 107 -4.07 -10.80 0.35
N VAL A 108 -3.20 -11.78 0.03
CA VAL A 108 -3.52 -12.86 -0.92
C VAL A 108 -4.67 -13.72 -0.41
N ASP A 109 -4.67 -14.08 0.88
CA ASP A 109 -5.74 -14.88 1.49
C ASP A 109 -7.09 -14.16 1.51
N ALA A 110 -7.09 -12.82 1.60
CA ALA A 110 -8.29 -11.99 1.49
C ALA A 110 -8.76 -11.79 0.03
N GLY A 111 -7.99 -12.24 -0.97
CA GLY A 111 -8.26 -11.99 -2.39
C GLY A 111 -7.97 -10.54 -2.82
N GLY A 112 -7.14 -9.83 -2.05
CA GLY A 112 -6.71 -8.46 -2.32
C GLY A 112 -5.56 -8.38 -3.34
N THR A 113 -5.20 -7.15 -3.70
CA THR A 113 -4.17 -6.84 -4.69
C THR A 113 -2.96 -6.18 -4.02
N ILE A 114 -1.76 -6.51 -4.47
CA ILE A 114 -0.53 -5.82 -4.07
C ILE A 114 0.07 -5.02 -5.24
N ALA A 115 0.74 -3.92 -4.92
CA ALA A 115 1.59 -3.17 -5.85
C ALA A 115 3.05 -3.33 -5.43
N ILE A 116 3.96 -3.65 -6.35
CA ILE A 116 5.39 -3.75 -6.05
C ILE A 116 6.10 -2.55 -6.67
N ASP A 117 6.65 -1.69 -5.85
CA ASP A 117 7.45 -0.56 -6.31
C ASP A 117 8.71 -0.35 -5.47
N THR A 118 9.48 0.67 -5.76
CA THR A 118 10.81 0.85 -5.16
C THR A 118 10.94 2.12 -4.35
N ASP A 119 9.93 2.99 -4.35
CA ASP A 119 10.01 4.32 -3.74
C ASP A 119 11.32 5.03 -4.18
N ALA A 120 11.56 5.02 -5.50
CA ALA A 120 12.86 5.37 -6.07
C ALA A 120 13.11 6.88 -6.04
N HIS A 121 14.14 7.30 -5.32
CA HIS A 121 14.64 8.68 -5.28
C HIS A 121 15.88 8.90 -6.18
N GLY A 122 16.19 7.92 -7.02
CA GLY A 122 17.27 7.98 -7.99
C GLY A 122 17.34 6.71 -8.86
N PRO A 123 18.03 6.77 -10.02
CA PRO A 123 17.98 5.69 -11.02
C PRO A 123 18.42 4.32 -10.49
N GLY A 124 19.40 4.26 -9.60
CA GLY A 124 19.89 3.01 -9.02
C GLY A 124 18.89 2.32 -8.12
N ALA A 125 17.88 3.04 -7.59
CA ALA A 125 16.87 2.47 -6.71
C ALA A 125 15.87 1.55 -7.46
N PHE A 126 15.72 1.69 -8.77
CA PHE A 126 14.87 0.80 -9.57
C PHE A 126 15.33 -0.67 -9.51
N GLU A 127 16.63 -0.92 -9.31
CA GLU A 127 17.15 -2.28 -9.14
C GLU A 127 16.61 -2.99 -7.88
N ASN A 128 16.07 -2.23 -6.93
CA ASN A 128 15.51 -2.76 -5.70
C ASN A 128 14.22 -3.57 -5.93
N VAL A 129 13.55 -3.42 -7.08
CA VAL A 129 12.33 -4.17 -7.40
C VAL A 129 12.47 -5.67 -7.13
N ARG A 130 13.67 -6.24 -7.30
CA ARG A 130 13.98 -7.64 -7.00
C ARG A 130 13.69 -8.03 -5.54
N TYR A 131 13.83 -7.12 -4.60
CA TYR A 131 13.56 -7.37 -3.18
C TYR A 131 12.04 -7.40 -2.92
N GLY A 132 11.29 -6.51 -3.57
CA GLY A 132 9.82 -6.53 -3.53
C GLY A 132 9.26 -7.83 -4.09
N VAL A 133 9.75 -8.26 -5.27
CA VAL A 133 9.37 -9.55 -5.87
C VAL A 133 9.69 -10.72 -4.93
N GLN A 134 10.88 -10.73 -4.29
CA GLN A 134 11.23 -11.79 -3.34
C GLN A 134 10.32 -11.76 -2.10
N THR A 135 9.92 -10.58 -1.64
CA THR A 135 9.02 -10.42 -0.50
C THR A 135 7.60 -10.89 -0.85
N ALA A 136 7.09 -10.49 -2.03
CA ALA A 136 5.81 -10.95 -2.53
C ALA A 136 5.74 -12.50 -2.65
N ARG A 137 6.79 -13.11 -3.20
CA ARG A 137 6.91 -14.58 -3.29
C ARG A 137 6.93 -15.27 -1.93
N ARG A 138 7.44 -14.64 -0.87
CA ARG A 138 7.35 -15.18 0.50
C ARG A 138 5.93 -15.19 1.03
N GLY A 139 5.10 -14.26 0.60
CA GLY A 139 3.66 -14.21 0.88
C GLY A 139 2.83 -15.07 -0.08
N TRP A 140 3.49 -15.82 -0.99
CA TRP A 140 2.88 -16.70 -1.98
C TRP A 140 2.03 -15.98 -3.02
N ALA A 141 2.31 -14.68 -3.25
CA ALA A 141 1.67 -13.93 -4.31
C ALA A 141 2.04 -14.50 -5.68
N GLU A 142 1.05 -14.62 -6.53
CA GLU A 142 1.16 -14.98 -7.94
C GLU A 142 1.05 -13.73 -8.82
N ALA A 143 1.22 -13.85 -10.11
CA ALA A 143 1.17 -12.70 -11.01
C ALA A 143 -0.20 -12.00 -11.00
N ASP A 144 -1.28 -12.75 -10.84
CA ASP A 144 -2.64 -12.19 -10.81
C ASP A 144 -2.92 -11.33 -9.57
N ASP A 145 -2.18 -11.54 -8.48
CA ASP A 145 -2.28 -10.76 -7.24
C ASP A 145 -1.50 -9.44 -7.31
N VAL A 146 -0.67 -9.25 -8.36
CA VAL A 146 0.28 -8.14 -8.45
C VAL A 146 -0.13 -7.15 -9.53
N LEU A 147 -0.55 -5.95 -9.13
CA LEU A 147 -1.01 -4.85 -10.00
C LEU A 147 -0.07 -4.58 -11.19
N ASN A 148 1.25 -4.58 -10.93
CA ASN A 148 2.28 -4.28 -11.91
C ASN A 148 2.43 -5.31 -13.04
N THR A 149 1.80 -6.49 -12.92
CA THR A 149 1.87 -7.56 -13.93
C THR A 149 0.67 -7.56 -14.86
N TRP A 150 -0.37 -6.76 -14.55
CA TRP A 150 -1.59 -6.72 -15.33
C TRP A 150 -1.41 -5.99 -16.65
N ASP A 151 -2.23 -6.32 -17.63
CA ASP A 151 -2.33 -5.52 -18.84
C ASP A 151 -2.93 -4.13 -18.55
N ILE A 152 -2.74 -3.22 -19.50
CA ILE A 152 -3.13 -1.82 -19.30
C ILE A 152 -4.64 -1.63 -19.17
N ASP A 153 -5.45 -2.49 -19.77
CA ASP A 153 -6.91 -2.37 -19.71
C ASP A 153 -7.42 -2.79 -18.34
N ARG A 154 -6.89 -3.90 -17.78
CA ARG A 154 -7.17 -4.34 -16.42
C ARG A 154 -6.69 -3.31 -15.37
N LEU A 155 -5.48 -2.78 -15.55
CA LEU A 155 -4.94 -1.75 -14.67
C LEU A 155 -5.84 -0.50 -14.66
N ARG A 156 -6.21 0.00 -15.83
CA ARG A 156 -7.09 1.16 -15.94
C ARG A 156 -8.46 0.92 -15.30
N SER A 157 -9.02 -0.27 -15.50
CA SER A 157 -10.28 -0.65 -14.89
C SER A 157 -10.22 -0.63 -13.36
N PHE A 158 -9.10 -1.04 -12.79
CA PHE A 158 -8.88 -1.04 -11.34
C PHE A 158 -8.76 0.38 -10.77
N ILE A 159 -7.94 1.25 -11.37
CA ILE A 159 -7.74 2.63 -10.90
C ILE A 159 -8.88 3.60 -11.28
N SER A 160 -9.85 3.17 -12.09
CA SER A 160 -10.99 3.98 -12.51
C SER A 160 -12.31 3.45 -11.93
N SER A 161 -12.26 2.51 -10.99
CA SER A 161 -13.45 2.00 -10.30
C SER A 161 -13.99 3.12 -9.41
N GLU A 162 -15.09 3.75 -9.87
CA GLU A 162 -15.93 4.70 -9.12
C GLU A 162 -16.78 3.98 -8.07
#